data_be801074d0a0dcdc35f1ccfffcc8c688
#
_entry.id   be801074d0a0dcdc35f1ccfffcc8c688
#
_cell.length_a   1.000
_cell.length_b   1.000
_cell.length_c   1.000
_cell.angle_alpha   90.00
_cell.angle_beta   90.00
_cell.angle_gamma   90.00
#
_symmetry.space_group_name_H-M   'P 1'
#
loop_
_entity.id
_entity.type
_entity.pdbx_description
1 polymer ?
#
loop_
_entity_poly.entity_id
_entity_poly.type
_entity_poly.pdbx_seq_one_letter_code
_entity_poly.pdbx_strand_id
1 'polypeptide(L)'
;YTSAAEAAVKTGGKVIGVDLDQSVTINEYKDGLTVTSAMKGLQVTIDNVLDAILNDEWDEYVGKIENLGMESPDPAENYVQLPEETTQWDDTFTKEDYQMLIN
;
A
#
# COMPACT_ATOMS: atom_id res chain seq x y z
N TYR A 1 -13.32 -0.65 8.56
CA TYR A 1 -12.71 0.68 8.78
C TYR A 1 -13.69 1.71 9.34
N THR A 2 -14.98 1.52 9.17
CA THR A 2 -16.04 2.49 9.58
C THR A 2 -15.94 2.89 11.05
N SER A 3 -15.91 1.92 11.97
CA SER A 3 -15.82 2.18 13.40
C SER A 3 -14.53 2.90 13.79
N ALA A 4 -13.42 2.56 13.16
CA ALA A 4 -12.13 3.21 13.40
C ALA A 4 -12.16 4.67 12.91
N ALA A 5 -12.72 4.93 11.73
CA ALA A 5 -12.86 6.28 11.20
C ALA A 5 -13.75 7.17 12.09
N GLU A 6 -14.89 6.65 12.53
CA GLU A 6 -15.79 7.37 13.43
C GLU A 6 -15.13 7.68 14.78
N ALA A 7 -14.40 6.74 15.35
CA ALA A 7 -13.66 6.95 16.59
C ALA A 7 -12.57 8.01 16.44
N ALA A 8 -11.83 7.98 15.34
CA ALA A 8 -10.79 8.95 15.02
C ALA A 8 -11.37 10.38 14.89
N VAL A 9 -12.51 10.53 14.22
CA VAL A 9 -13.20 11.82 14.11
C VAL A 9 -13.57 12.37 15.49
N LYS A 10 -14.13 11.52 16.37
CA LYS A 10 -14.56 11.92 17.72
C LYS A 10 -13.40 12.34 18.62
N THR A 11 -12.23 11.74 18.44
CA THR A 11 -11.07 11.95 19.33
C THR A 11 -10.01 12.88 18.72
N GLY A 12 -10.21 13.39 17.50
CA GLY A 12 -9.23 14.21 16.81
C GLY A 12 -8.02 13.40 16.29
N GLY A 13 -8.16 12.08 16.18
CA GLY A 13 -7.11 11.19 15.69
C GLY A 13 -7.01 11.15 14.18
N LYS A 14 -6.14 10.30 13.70
CA LYS A 14 -5.90 10.02 12.28
C LYS A 14 -6.05 8.53 12.00
N VAL A 15 -6.17 8.16 10.73
CA VAL A 15 -6.34 6.77 10.29
C VAL A 15 -5.29 6.41 9.25
N ILE A 16 -4.79 5.20 9.32
CA ILE A 16 -4.01 4.56 8.26
C ILE A 16 -4.88 3.47 7.65
N GLY A 17 -5.11 3.56 6.35
CA GLY A 17 -5.86 2.55 5.60
C GLY A 17 -5.02 1.30 5.30
N VAL A 18 -5.64 0.29 4.72
CA VAL A 18 -4.99 -0.99 4.42
C VAL A 18 -5.52 -1.59 3.12
N ASP A 19 -4.72 -2.43 2.50
CA ASP A 19 -4.97 -3.17 1.26
C ASP A 19 -4.90 -2.32 -0.01
N LEU A 20 -5.72 -1.31 -0.09
CA LEU A 20 -5.79 -0.33 -1.20
C LEU A 20 -5.64 1.08 -0.63
N ASP A 21 -5.49 2.08 -1.49
CA ASP A 21 -5.59 3.47 -1.05
C ASP A 21 -7.03 3.76 -0.63
N GLN A 22 -7.27 3.82 0.66
CA GLN A 22 -8.58 4.08 1.25
C GLN A 22 -8.85 5.56 1.53
N SER A 23 -7.97 6.47 1.09
CA SER A 23 -8.10 7.91 1.36
C SER A 23 -9.45 8.46 0.91
N VAL A 24 -9.96 8.08 -0.25
CA VAL A 24 -11.23 8.56 -0.78
C VAL A 24 -12.39 8.20 0.17
N THR A 25 -12.47 6.94 0.60
CA THR A 25 -13.57 6.48 1.45
C THR A 25 -13.44 6.93 2.90
N ILE A 26 -12.24 6.92 3.45
CA ILE A 26 -12.00 7.33 4.85
C ILE A 26 -12.17 8.85 5.01
N ASN A 27 -11.72 9.64 4.05
CA ASN A 27 -11.85 11.11 4.11
C ASN A 27 -13.29 11.60 3.94
N GLU A 28 -14.24 10.73 3.55
CA GLU A 28 -15.68 11.05 3.59
C GLU A 28 -16.16 11.33 5.01
N TYR A 29 -15.53 10.73 6.03
CA TYR A 29 -15.86 10.99 7.44
C TYR A 29 -15.34 12.33 7.94
N LYS A 30 -14.18 12.74 7.48
CA LYS A 30 -13.57 14.04 7.73
C LYS A 30 -12.41 14.25 6.77
N ASP A 31 -12.32 15.42 6.16
CA ASP A 31 -11.20 15.82 5.31
C ASP A 31 -9.86 15.67 6.05
N GLY A 32 -8.88 15.07 5.37
CA GLY A 32 -7.55 14.87 5.93
C GLY A 32 -7.47 13.83 7.06
N LEU A 33 -8.48 12.98 7.22
CA LEU A 33 -8.48 11.94 8.25
C LEU A 33 -7.43 10.86 7.98
N THR A 34 -7.20 10.52 6.71
CA THR A 34 -6.26 9.48 6.29
C THR A 34 -4.84 10.04 6.18
N VAL A 35 -3.89 9.47 6.91
CA VAL A 35 -2.46 9.81 6.75
C VAL A 35 -1.88 9.13 5.53
N THR A 36 -2.09 7.83 5.40
CA THR A 36 -1.64 6.99 4.30
C THR A 36 -2.43 5.69 4.31
N SER A 37 -2.09 4.77 3.41
CA SER A 37 -2.61 3.40 3.41
C SER A 37 -1.46 2.40 3.19
N ALA A 38 -1.43 1.35 3.98
CA ALA A 38 -0.52 0.23 3.75
C ALA A 38 -1.13 -0.66 2.66
N MET A 39 -0.69 -0.47 1.42
CA MET A 39 -1.27 -1.12 0.25
C MET A 39 -0.59 -2.44 -0.06
N LYS A 40 -1.35 -3.38 -0.60
CA LYS A 40 -0.84 -4.59 -1.25
C LYS A 40 -0.64 -4.33 -2.73
N GLY A 41 0.49 -4.78 -3.27
CA GLY A 41 0.77 -4.73 -4.71
C GLY A 41 -0.02 -5.80 -5.46
N LEU A 42 -1.34 -5.65 -5.55
CA LEU A 42 -2.23 -6.64 -6.18
C LEU A 42 -1.94 -6.81 -7.66
N GLN A 43 -1.72 -5.71 -8.37
CA GLN A 43 -1.42 -5.74 -9.80
C GLN A 43 -0.10 -6.48 -10.07
N VAL A 44 0.99 -6.10 -9.42
CA VAL A 44 2.29 -6.75 -9.62
C VAL A 44 2.25 -8.23 -9.26
N THR A 45 1.48 -8.60 -8.23
CA THR A 45 1.29 -10.01 -7.84
C THR A 45 0.62 -10.81 -8.96
N ILE A 46 -0.46 -10.27 -9.53
CA ILE A 46 -1.20 -10.92 -10.62
C ILE A 46 -0.33 -10.99 -11.88
N ASP A 47 0.32 -9.89 -12.25
CA ASP A 47 1.17 -9.82 -13.43
C ASP A 47 2.31 -10.84 -13.36
N ASN A 48 2.99 -10.96 -12.22
CA ASN A 48 4.09 -11.90 -12.03
C ASN A 48 3.62 -13.36 -12.12
N VAL A 49 2.44 -13.69 -11.58
CA VAL A 49 1.88 -15.05 -11.68
C VAL A 49 1.46 -15.37 -13.10
N LEU A 50 0.85 -14.43 -13.82
CA LEU A 50 0.47 -14.62 -15.22
C LEU A 50 1.72 -14.79 -16.11
N ASP A 51 2.76 -14.01 -15.89
CA ASP A 51 4.03 -14.14 -16.61
C ASP A 51 4.68 -15.50 -16.34
N ALA A 52 4.64 -15.99 -15.11
CA ALA A 52 5.14 -17.30 -14.75
C ALA A 52 4.40 -18.42 -15.50
N ILE A 53 3.06 -18.32 -15.62
CA ILE A 53 2.26 -19.27 -16.38
C ILE A 53 2.63 -19.24 -17.87
N LEU A 54 2.76 -18.04 -18.44
CA LEU A 54 3.11 -17.85 -19.86
C LEU A 54 4.53 -18.34 -20.21
N ASN A 55 5.43 -18.30 -19.24
CA ASN A 55 6.84 -18.70 -19.41
C ASN A 55 7.13 -20.13 -18.93
N ASP A 56 6.12 -20.95 -18.68
CA ASP A 56 6.25 -22.33 -18.15
C ASP A 56 7.00 -22.42 -16.80
N GLU A 57 6.89 -21.37 -15.97
CA GLU A 57 7.54 -21.27 -14.65
C GLU A 57 6.54 -21.50 -13.48
N TRP A 58 5.32 -21.93 -13.77
CA TRP A 58 4.28 -22.14 -12.76
C TRP A 58 4.69 -23.10 -11.65
N ASP A 59 5.46 -24.12 -11.96
CA ASP A 59 5.91 -25.12 -10.98
C ASP A 59 6.78 -24.51 -9.87
N GLU A 60 7.36 -23.33 -10.11
CA GLU A 60 8.11 -22.60 -9.08
C GLU A 60 7.22 -21.92 -8.05
N TYR A 61 5.94 -21.70 -8.37
CA TYR A 61 4.97 -20.99 -7.54
C TYR A 61 3.94 -21.92 -6.89
N VAL A 62 3.54 -22.99 -7.59
CA VAL A 62 2.44 -23.85 -7.15
C VAL A 62 2.71 -24.49 -5.79
N GLY A 63 1.76 -24.38 -4.89
CA GLY A 63 1.83 -24.99 -3.55
C GLY A 63 2.84 -24.34 -2.61
N LYS A 64 3.44 -23.21 -2.97
CA LYS A 64 4.43 -22.50 -2.16
C LYS A 64 3.79 -21.31 -1.42
N ILE A 65 4.35 -21.00 -0.27
CA ILE A 65 4.05 -19.78 0.49
C ILE A 65 5.27 -18.86 0.36
N GLU A 66 5.04 -17.63 -0.10
CA GLU A 66 6.06 -16.61 -0.25
C GLU A 66 5.80 -15.43 0.70
N ASN A 67 6.87 -14.90 1.29
CA ASN A 67 6.83 -13.66 2.06
C ASN A 67 7.44 -12.57 1.19
N LEU A 68 6.59 -11.71 0.65
CA LEU A 68 6.97 -10.68 -0.33
C LEU A 68 6.87 -9.29 0.31
N GLY A 69 7.76 -8.39 -0.09
CA GLY A 69 7.85 -7.06 0.45
C GLY A 69 8.23 -6.01 -0.58
N MET A 70 9.20 -5.18 -0.25
CA MET A 70 9.77 -4.20 -1.17
C MET A 70 10.98 -4.82 -1.89
N GLU A 71 10.81 -5.05 -3.18
CA GLU A 71 11.77 -5.78 -4.03
C GLU A 71 12.43 -4.86 -5.09
N SER A 72 11.89 -3.65 -5.29
CA SER A 72 12.29 -2.74 -6.36
C SER A 72 12.36 -1.29 -5.89
N PRO A 73 13.26 -0.47 -6.49
CA PRO A 73 13.22 0.99 -6.31
C PRO A 73 12.00 1.65 -6.95
N ASP A 74 11.27 0.96 -7.85
CA ASP A 74 9.99 1.44 -8.37
C ASP A 74 8.87 1.04 -7.40
N PRO A 75 8.15 2.01 -6.80
CA PRO A 75 7.06 1.70 -5.87
C PRO A 75 5.99 0.79 -6.47
N ALA A 76 5.70 0.91 -7.76
CA ALA A 76 4.67 0.13 -8.44
C ALA A 76 5.02 -1.36 -8.59
N GLU A 77 6.31 -1.70 -8.53
CA GLU A 77 6.80 -3.08 -8.62
C GLU A 77 6.90 -3.79 -7.27
N ASN A 78 6.54 -3.12 -6.18
CA ASN A 78 6.62 -3.67 -4.84
C ASN A 78 5.30 -4.32 -4.41
N TYR A 79 5.41 -5.38 -3.60
CA TYR A 79 4.25 -6.08 -3.05
C TYR A 79 3.65 -5.38 -1.83
N VAL A 80 4.41 -4.47 -1.21
CA VAL A 80 3.96 -3.54 -0.17
C VAL A 80 4.24 -2.12 -0.65
N GLN A 81 3.23 -1.26 -0.62
CA GLN A 81 3.29 0.08 -1.21
C GLN A 81 2.64 1.11 -0.29
N LEU A 82 3.07 2.37 -0.42
CA LEU A 82 2.36 3.55 0.08
C LEU A 82 1.86 4.37 -1.12
N PRO A 83 0.63 4.93 -1.06
CA PRO A 83 0.12 5.81 -2.12
C PRO A 83 0.87 7.15 -2.07
N GLU A 84 1.72 7.42 -3.05
CA GLU A 84 2.57 8.60 -3.05
C GLU A 84 1.80 9.92 -3.14
N GLU A 85 0.67 9.92 -3.88
CA GLU A 85 -0.10 11.14 -4.15
C GLU A 85 -1.07 11.52 -3.04
N THR A 86 -1.53 10.55 -2.24
CA THR A 86 -2.56 10.76 -1.21
C THR A 86 -2.03 10.66 0.22
N THR A 87 -0.78 10.27 0.40
CA THR A 87 -0.12 10.27 1.70
C THR A 87 0.12 11.71 2.19
N GLN A 88 -0.12 11.96 3.46
CA GLN A 88 0.18 13.23 4.11
C GLN A 88 1.67 13.29 4.50
N TRP A 89 2.51 13.65 3.55
CA TRP A 89 3.94 13.86 3.79
C TRP A 89 4.15 15.13 4.63
N ASP A 90 5.16 15.11 5.50
CA ASP A 90 5.56 16.27 6.29
C ASP A 90 7.09 16.33 6.45
N ASP A 91 7.58 17.33 7.21
CA ASP A 91 9.02 17.53 7.40
C ASP A 91 9.70 16.43 8.21
N THR A 92 8.95 15.62 8.97
CA THR A 92 9.49 14.49 9.75
C THR A 92 9.69 13.25 8.91
N PHE A 93 8.87 13.07 7.87
CA PHE A 93 9.02 12.00 6.88
C PHE A 93 8.49 12.47 5.54
N THR A 94 9.39 12.75 4.62
CA THR A 94 9.08 13.27 3.29
C THR A 94 8.90 12.15 2.27
N LYS A 95 8.33 12.50 1.10
CA LYS A 95 8.24 11.57 -0.04
C LYS A 95 9.63 11.10 -0.49
N GLU A 96 10.61 11.97 -0.44
CA GLU A 96 12.01 11.66 -0.75
C GLU A 96 12.60 10.65 0.23
N ASP A 97 12.28 10.77 1.53
CA ASP A 97 12.71 9.79 2.55
C ASP A 97 12.13 8.40 2.25
N TYR A 98 10.85 8.34 1.86
CA TYR A 98 10.23 7.08 1.44
C TYR A 98 10.93 6.47 0.22
N GLN A 99 11.22 7.28 -0.79
CA GLN A 99 11.92 6.82 -1.99
C GLN A 99 13.34 6.32 -1.69
N MET A 100 14.04 6.94 -0.73
CA MET A 100 15.35 6.45 -0.26
C MET A 100 15.26 5.08 0.44
N LEU A 101 14.18 4.83 1.18
CA LEU A 101 13.99 3.55 1.87
C LEU A 101 13.75 2.38 0.92
N ILE A 102 13.12 2.61 -0.23
CA ILE A 102 12.83 1.55 -1.21
C ILE A 102 13.97 1.35 -2.23
N ASN A 103 14.94 2.24 -2.25
CA ASN A 103 16.13 2.08 -3.12
C ASN A 103 17.15 1.06 -2.50
#